data_89fc44765656725fd8497c7321023991
#
_entry.id   89fc44765656725fd8497c7321023991
#
_cell.length_a   1.000
_cell.length_b   1.000
_cell.length_c   1.000
_cell.angle_alpha   90.00
_cell.angle_beta   90.00
_cell.angle_gamma   90.00
#
_symmetry.space_group_name_H-M   'P 1'
#
loop_
_entity.id
_entity.type
_entity.pdbx_description
1 polymer ?
#
loop_
_entity_poly.entity_id
_entity_poly.type
_entity_poly.pdbx_seq_one_letter_code
_entity_poly.pdbx_strand_id
1 'polypeptide(L)'
;IALNMYTQGVAPNLDFSNINEVIATVEECTGLPVHPRHPYAGDLVFTAFSGSHQDAIKKGFEFQKNEEIWDMPYLPIDPKDLGRDYDAVIRVNSQSGKGGIAYLLESNYNVALPRRVQIEFSQIVQQHADENGTEISAQEIWNLFQSTYVDVKNRHYQIKHYQLSDINGTQIIEFDLEIDGEIQRLRGEGNGPISAMLNALQLPIDVLSYEERSISSGANAKALALIELQVKGTGKSVFGAGIHDNIVTSSIDAIIACTNRLIEQGVLTTEQVVAAAV
;
A
#
# COMPACT_ATOMS: atom_id res chain seq x y z
N ILE A 1 -11.53 33.49 17.73
CA ILE A 1 -10.62 34.63 17.99
C ILE A 1 -9.26 34.13 18.49
N ALA A 2 -9.25 33.27 19.51
CA ALA A 2 -8.01 32.74 20.10
C ALA A 2 -7.13 32.02 19.06
N LEU A 3 -7.71 31.09 18.29
CA LEU A 3 -6.96 30.35 17.25
C LEU A 3 -6.55 31.22 16.07
N ASN A 4 -7.35 32.24 15.71
CA ASN A 4 -6.91 33.24 14.76
C ASN A 4 -5.72 34.10 15.26
N MET A 5 -5.65 34.39 16.56
CA MET A 5 -4.48 35.02 17.15
C MET A 5 -3.26 34.11 17.10
N TYR A 6 -3.45 32.84 17.49
CA TYR A 6 -2.39 31.85 17.50
C TYR A 6 -1.75 31.65 16.11
N THR A 7 -2.57 31.52 15.05
CA THR A 7 -2.08 31.36 13.67
C THR A 7 -1.36 32.62 13.14
N GLN A 8 -1.49 33.77 13.81
CA GLN A 8 -0.75 35.01 13.52
C GLN A 8 0.45 35.21 14.46
N GLY A 9 0.84 34.19 15.23
CA GLY A 9 1.96 34.27 16.15
C GLY A 9 1.68 35.05 17.44
N VAL A 10 0.42 35.28 17.79
CA VAL A 10 0.01 35.96 19.00
C VAL A 10 -0.54 34.97 20.01
N ALA A 11 0.12 34.83 21.16
CA ALA A 11 -0.32 33.92 22.21
C ALA A 11 -1.71 34.31 22.76
N PRO A 12 -2.73 33.46 22.66
CA PRO A 12 -4.08 33.79 23.13
C PRO A 12 -4.22 33.62 24.65
N ASN A 13 -3.23 33.05 25.34
CA ASN A 13 -3.26 32.65 26.75
C ASN A 13 -4.46 31.75 27.12
N LEU A 14 -4.90 30.94 26.19
CA LEU A 14 -5.93 29.89 26.31
C LEU A 14 -5.35 28.59 25.74
N ASP A 15 -5.66 27.49 26.39
CA ASP A 15 -5.23 26.15 25.98
C ASP A 15 -6.31 25.47 25.13
N PHE A 16 -6.00 25.17 23.85
CA PHE A 16 -6.84 24.42 22.92
C PHE A 16 -6.13 23.15 22.45
N SER A 17 -5.10 22.69 23.15
CA SER A 17 -4.34 21.50 22.80
C SER A 17 -5.17 20.19 22.83
N ASN A 18 -6.39 20.25 23.35
CA ASN A 18 -7.40 19.19 23.26
C ASN A 18 -8.75 19.77 22.82
N ILE A 19 -8.84 20.15 21.56
CA ILE A 19 -10.06 20.79 21.00
C ILE A 19 -11.30 19.88 21.09
N ASN A 20 -11.11 18.56 21.06
CA ASN A 20 -12.21 17.60 21.12
C ASN A 20 -12.91 17.61 22.49
N GLU A 21 -12.18 17.81 23.57
CA GLU A 21 -12.76 17.99 24.90
C GLU A 21 -13.58 19.28 25.01
N VAL A 22 -13.08 20.36 24.41
CA VAL A 22 -13.82 21.63 24.33
C VAL A 22 -15.10 21.46 23.54
N ILE A 23 -15.07 20.76 22.41
CA ILE A 23 -16.24 20.44 21.58
C ILE A 23 -17.26 19.67 22.40
N ALA A 24 -16.85 18.55 23.03
CA ALA A 24 -17.74 17.71 23.84
C ALA A 24 -18.40 18.50 24.96
N THR A 25 -17.66 19.36 25.67
CA THR A 25 -18.20 20.23 26.72
C THR A 25 -19.21 21.23 26.18
N VAL A 26 -18.94 21.85 25.03
CA VAL A 26 -19.87 22.81 24.42
C VAL A 26 -21.15 22.10 23.96
N GLU A 27 -21.06 20.94 23.34
CA GLU A 27 -22.22 20.14 22.91
C GLU A 27 -23.07 19.69 24.09
N GLU A 28 -22.45 19.23 25.17
CA GLU A 28 -23.15 18.84 26.40
C GLU A 28 -23.89 20.03 27.03
N CYS A 29 -23.23 21.18 27.14
CA CYS A 29 -23.81 22.36 27.78
C CYS A 29 -24.92 23.02 26.94
N THR A 30 -24.80 23.00 25.62
CA THR A 30 -25.74 23.70 24.73
C THR A 30 -26.82 22.80 24.16
N GLY A 31 -26.60 21.46 24.13
CA GLY A 31 -27.46 20.50 23.43
C GLY A 31 -27.42 20.62 21.91
N LEU A 32 -26.43 21.35 21.35
CA LEU A 32 -26.29 21.59 19.92
C LEU A 32 -24.97 21.02 19.41
N PRO A 33 -24.95 20.27 18.30
CA PRO A 33 -23.72 19.76 17.73
C PRO A 33 -22.88 20.90 17.12
N VAL A 34 -21.55 20.80 17.23
CA VAL A 34 -20.63 21.68 16.55
C VAL A 34 -20.69 21.41 15.05
N HIS A 35 -20.83 22.45 14.25
CA HIS A 35 -20.95 22.29 12.80
C HIS A 35 -19.69 21.65 12.22
N PRO A 36 -19.79 20.63 11.31
CA PRO A 36 -18.62 19.92 10.77
C PRO A 36 -17.58 20.81 10.07
N ARG A 37 -17.99 22.00 9.61
CA ARG A 37 -17.12 23.03 9.01
C ARG A 37 -16.85 24.21 9.95
N HIS A 38 -17.04 24.04 11.27
CA HIS A 38 -16.70 25.09 12.23
C HIS A 38 -15.22 25.42 12.15
N PRO A 39 -14.82 26.70 12.07
CA PRO A 39 -13.40 27.07 11.98
C PRO A 39 -12.55 26.40 13.07
N TYR A 40 -11.46 25.77 12.66
CA TYR A 40 -10.52 24.97 13.47
C TYR A 40 -11.10 23.76 14.22
N ALA A 41 -12.36 23.80 14.64
CA ALA A 41 -12.97 22.76 15.48
C ALA A 41 -13.77 21.71 14.69
N GLY A 42 -14.30 22.04 13.52
CA GLY A 42 -15.10 21.12 12.72
C GLY A 42 -14.32 19.93 12.18
N ASP A 43 -14.95 18.75 12.08
CA ASP A 43 -14.30 17.53 11.60
C ASP A 43 -13.82 17.60 10.15
N LEU A 44 -14.48 18.44 9.32
CA LEU A 44 -14.11 18.59 7.90
C LEU A 44 -13.06 19.68 7.65
N VAL A 45 -12.62 20.41 8.67
CA VAL A 45 -11.64 21.50 8.51
C VAL A 45 -10.29 20.99 8.08
N PHE A 46 -9.90 19.81 8.57
CA PHE A 46 -8.62 19.18 8.27
C PHE A 46 -8.75 18.05 7.24
N THR A 47 -9.85 17.96 6.50
CA THR A 47 -10.15 16.87 5.58
C THR A 47 -9.98 17.31 4.13
N ALA A 48 -9.27 16.52 3.34
CA ALA A 48 -9.13 16.69 1.90
C ALA A 48 -9.55 15.42 1.14
N PHE A 49 -10.48 15.56 0.19
CA PHE A 49 -10.94 14.48 -0.68
C PHE A 49 -10.35 14.58 -2.10
N SER A 50 -10.09 15.80 -2.58
CA SER A 50 -9.54 16.01 -3.91
C SER A 50 -8.11 15.47 -4.04
N GLY A 51 -7.84 14.69 -5.07
CA GLY A 51 -6.52 14.11 -5.32
C GLY A 51 -5.40 15.16 -5.47
N SER A 52 -5.70 16.32 -6.05
CA SER A 52 -4.74 17.41 -6.17
C SER A 52 -4.42 18.06 -4.82
N HIS A 53 -5.42 18.19 -3.94
CA HIS A 53 -5.21 18.71 -2.57
C HIS A 53 -4.42 17.71 -1.73
N GLN A 54 -4.74 16.42 -1.82
CA GLN A 54 -4.02 15.35 -1.12
C GLN A 54 -2.54 15.28 -1.55
N ASP A 55 -2.26 15.39 -2.85
CA ASP A 55 -0.87 15.44 -3.37
C ASP A 55 -0.11 16.67 -2.88
N ALA A 56 -0.78 17.84 -2.84
CA ALA A 56 -0.17 19.06 -2.31
C ALA A 56 0.11 18.95 -0.80
N ILE A 57 -0.81 18.40 -0.01
CA ILE A 57 -0.64 18.18 1.43
C ILE A 57 0.51 17.18 1.68
N LYS A 58 0.57 16.07 0.92
CA LYS A 58 1.69 15.11 1.03
C LYS A 58 3.04 15.78 0.82
N LYS A 59 3.18 16.56 -0.25
CA LYS A 59 4.42 17.31 -0.53
C LYS A 59 4.72 18.37 0.54
N GLY A 60 3.66 19.02 1.05
CA GLY A 60 3.79 19.99 2.13
C GLY A 60 4.35 19.34 3.40
N PHE A 61 3.90 18.14 3.79
CA PHE A 61 4.46 17.41 4.94
C PHE A 61 5.94 17.07 4.77
N GLU A 62 6.38 16.72 3.57
CA GLU A 62 7.79 16.46 3.30
C GLU A 62 8.64 17.72 3.46
N PHE A 63 8.14 18.88 2.99
CA PHE A 63 8.79 20.17 3.13
C PHE A 63 8.79 20.64 4.59
N GLN A 64 7.65 20.54 5.30
CA GLN A 64 7.46 21.00 6.67
C GLN A 64 8.40 20.35 7.69
N LYS A 65 8.95 19.16 7.41
CA LYS A 65 9.91 18.46 8.31
C LYS A 65 11.14 19.31 8.66
N ASN A 66 11.51 20.27 7.82
CA ASN A 66 12.70 21.10 7.97
C ASN A 66 12.38 22.58 8.31
N GLU A 67 11.10 22.91 8.50
CA GLU A 67 10.64 24.27 8.73
C GLU A 67 10.07 24.43 10.14
N GLU A 68 10.44 25.53 10.81
CA GLU A 68 9.92 25.87 12.15
C GLU A 68 8.53 26.54 12.08
N ILE A 69 8.24 27.22 10.96
CA ILE A 69 6.97 27.93 10.76
C ILE A 69 6.03 27.00 9.99
N TRP A 70 4.79 26.88 10.46
CA TRP A 70 3.75 26.12 9.77
C TRP A 70 3.36 26.79 8.45
N ASP A 71 3.70 26.15 7.34
CA ASP A 71 3.37 26.60 5.98
C ASP A 71 2.86 25.44 5.15
N MET A 72 1.64 25.00 5.44
CA MET A 72 1.01 23.84 4.82
C MET A 72 -0.13 24.23 3.90
N PRO A 73 -0.18 23.71 2.66
CA PRO A 73 -1.32 23.93 1.79
C PRO A 73 -2.59 23.34 2.42
N TYR A 74 -3.69 24.11 2.37
CA TYR A 74 -5.04 23.72 2.84
C TYR A 74 -5.20 23.46 4.33
N LEU A 75 -4.15 23.50 5.14
CA LEU A 75 -4.21 23.32 6.58
C LEU A 75 -3.90 24.62 7.32
N PRO A 76 -4.90 25.27 7.93
CA PRO A 76 -4.72 26.62 8.51
C PRO A 76 -3.90 26.62 9.81
N ILE A 77 -3.72 25.46 10.43
CA ILE A 77 -2.98 25.24 11.68
C ILE A 77 -2.48 23.79 11.70
N ASP A 78 -1.42 23.50 12.45
CA ASP A 78 -1.03 22.11 12.70
C ASP A 78 -2.13 21.39 13.52
N PRO A 79 -2.71 20.31 13.02
CA PRO A 79 -3.70 19.51 13.78
C PRO A 79 -3.19 19.08 15.15
N LYS A 80 -1.89 18.85 15.31
CA LYS A 80 -1.28 18.45 16.60
C LYS A 80 -1.40 19.52 17.67
N ASP A 81 -1.39 20.79 17.30
CA ASP A 81 -1.57 21.92 18.22
C ASP A 81 -2.97 21.92 18.86
N LEU A 82 -3.91 21.19 18.25
CA LEU A 82 -5.29 21.03 18.72
C LEU A 82 -5.56 19.63 19.31
N GLY A 83 -4.53 18.81 19.50
CA GLY A 83 -4.67 17.43 19.98
C GLY A 83 -5.31 16.50 18.95
N ARG A 84 -5.21 16.84 17.65
CA ARG A 84 -5.64 16.02 16.52
C ARG A 84 -4.43 15.43 15.81
N ASP A 85 -4.64 14.36 15.05
CA ASP A 85 -3.61 13.75 14.23
C ASP A 85 -3.80 14.08 12.74
N TYR A 86 -2.89 13.58 11.92
CA TYR A 86 -2.94 13.75 10.47
C TYR A 86 -3.79 12.68 9.76
N ASP A 87 -4.23 11.66 10.45
CA ASP A 87 -4.94 10.52 9.85
C ASP A 87 -6.29 10.94 9.26
N ALA A 88 -6.96 11.92 9.90
CA ALA A 88 -8.22 12.48 9.40
C ALA A 88 -8.05 13.46 8.23
N VAL A 89 -6.82 13.89 7.90
CA VAL A 89 -6.57 14.93 6.88
C VAL A 89 -6.79 14.38 5.47
N ILE A 90 -6.33 13.15 5.23
CA ILE A 90 -6.47 12.50 3.94
C ILE A 90 -7.50 11.37 4.07
N ARG A 91 -8.69 11.61 3.52
CA ARG A 91 -9.76 10.61 3.44
C ARG A 91 -9.88 10.10 2.01
N VAL A 92 -10.13 8.82 1.87
CA VAL A 92 -10.25 8.16 0.57
C VAL A 92 -11.71 7.80 0.30
N ASN A 93 -12.20 8.25 -0.84
CA ASN A 93 -13.49 7.86 -1.42
C ASN A 93 -13.30 7.68 -2.93
N SER A 94 -14.37 7.46 -3.68
CA SER A 94 -14.33 7.29 -5.14
C SER A 94 -13.76 8.50 -5.92
N GLN A 95 -13.73 9.68 -5.32
CA GLN A 95 -13.15 10.91 -5.91
C GLN A 95 -11.67 11.10 -5.56
N SER A 96 -11.12 10.26 -4.68
CA SER A 96 -9.75 10.40 -4.20
C SER A 96 -8.75 9.93 -5.25
N GLY A 97 -7.69 10.72 -5.43
CA GLY A 97 -6.62 10.38 -6.34
C GLY A 97 -5.60 9.38 -5.74
N LYS A 98 -4.76 8.84 -6.62
CA LYS A 98 -3.68 7.91 -6.25
C LYS A 98 -2.74 8.41 -5.14
N GLY A 99 -2.57 9.73 -5.03
CA GLY A 99 -1.69 10.34 -4.03
C GLY A 99 -2.16 10.12 -2.59
N GLY A 100 -3.46 10.23 -2.33
CA GLY A 100 -4.04 9.99 -1.00
C GLY A 100 -3.94 8.51 -0.60
N ILE A 101 -4.25 7.60 -1.53
CA ILE A 101 -4.15 6.15 -1.31
C ILE A 101 -2.70 5.75 -1.00
N ALA A 102 -1.74 6.25 -1.81
CA ALA A 102 -0.32 5.98 -1.60
C ALA A 102 0.18 6.54 -0.26
N TYR A 103 -0.27 7.75 0.11
CA TYR A 103 0.09 8.35 1.40
C TYR A 103 -0.40 7.50 2.58
N LEU A 104 -1.65 7.03 2.57
CA LEU A 104 -2.20 6.22 3.66
C LEU A 104 -1.46 4.87 3.81
N LEU A 105 -1.08 4.22 2.70
CA LEU A 105 -0.26 3.01 2.76
C LEU A 105 1.15 3.29 3.29
N GLU A 106 1.77 4.40 2.86
CA GLU A 106 3.10 4.77 3.30
C GLU A 106 3.14 5.19 4.78
N SER A 107 2.19 6.03 5.21
CA SER A 107 2.16 6.56 6.57
C SER A 107 1.77 5.52 7.62
N ASN A 108 0.80 4.64 7.32
CA ASN A 108 0.27 3.68 8.30
C ASN A 108 0.98 2.31 8.25
N TYR A 109 1.49 1.91 7.08
CA TYR A 109 2.05 0.56 6.87
C TYR A 109 3.49 0.58 6.34
N ASN A 110 4.08 1.77 6.16
CA ASN A 110 5.42 1.94 5.59
C ASN A 110 5.57 1.32 4.19
N VAL A 111 4.47 1.28 3.43
CA VAL A 111 4.41 0.72 2.08
C VAL A 111 4.38 1.83 1.04
N ALA A 112 5.56 2.19 0.54
CA ALA A 112 5.68 3.11 -0.58
C ALA A 112 5.57 2.34 -1.91
N LEU A 113 4.54 2.63 -2.70
CA LEU A 113 4.29 1.94 -3.97
C LEU A 113 4.99 2.63 -5.15
N PRO A 114 5.57 1.88 -6.12
CA PRO A 114 5.98 2.41 -7.40
C PRO A 114 4.83 3.11 -8.13
N ARG A 115 5.12 4.15 -8.93
CA ARG A 115 4.09 4.95 -9.59
C ARG A 115 3.09 4.13 -10.43
N ARG A 116 3.56 3.08 -11.08
CA ARG A 116 2.69 2.21 -11.92
C ARG A 116 1.71 1.42 -11.06
N VAL A 117 2.18 0.88 -9.92
CA VAL A 117 1.31 0.20 -8.94
C VAL A 117 0.32 1.19 -8.31
N GLN A 118 0.74 2.42 -7.99
CA GLN A 118 -0.17 3.46 -7.49
C GLN A 118 -1.32 3.73 -8.44
N ILE A 119 -1.05 3.76 -9.76
CA ILE A 119 -2.08 4.00 -10.78
C ILE A 119 -3.07 2.83 -10.82
N GLU A 120 -2.58 1.60 -10.92
CA GLU A 120 -3.42 0.39 -10.95
C GLU A 120 -4.22 0.26 -9.65
N PHE A 121 -3.56 0.35 -8.51
CA PHE A 121 -4.20 0.18 -7.21
C PHE A 121 -5.24 1.27 -6.92
N SER A 122 -5.01 2.51 -7.36
CA SER A 122 -6.00 3.57 -7.19
C SER A 122 -7.32 3.27 -7.91
N GLN A 123 -7.30 2.62 -9.05
CA GLN A 123 -8.51 2.20 -9.76
C GLN A 123 -9.28 1.13 -8.99
N ILE A 124 -8.56 0.17 -8.40
CA ILE A 124 -9.15 -0.90 -7.57
C ILE A 124 -9.83 -0.31 -6.33
N VAL A 125 -9.14 0.62 -5.64
CA VAL A 125 -9.69 1.29 -4.45
C VAL A 125 -10.90 2.15 -4.81
N GLN A 126 -10.86 2.90 -5.92
CA GLN A 126 -11.98 3.70 -6.40
C GLN A 126 -13.19 2.83 -6.74
N GLN A 127 -12.99 1.73 -7.47
CA GLN A 127 -14.07 0.79 -7.77
C GLN A 127 -14.70 0.25 -6.50
N HIS A 128 -13.90 -0.15 -5.51
CA HIS A 128 -14.40 -0.63 -4.21
C HIS A 128 -15.19 0.45 -3.47
N ALA A 129 -14.74 1.70 -3.50
CA ALA A 129 -15.47 2.83 -2.91
C ALA A 129 -16.81 3.09 -3.61
N ASP A 130 -16.85 3.02 -4.93
CA ASP A 130 -18.07 3.21 -5.71
C ASP A 130 -19.11 2.11 -5.41
N GLU A 131 -18.66 0.86 -5.29
CA GLU A 131 -19.53 -0.28 -4.98
C GLU A 131 -20.14 -0.21 -3.57
N ASN A 132 -19.39 0.31 -2.59
CA ASN A 132 -19.84 0.39 -1.19
C ASN A 132 -20.48 1.75 -0.83
N GLY A 133 -20.27 2.79 -1.64
CA GLY A 133 -20.83 4.12 -1.45
C GLY A 133 -20.32 4.86 -0.20
N THR A 134 -19.15 4.48 0.32
CA THR A 134 -18.60 4.98 1.59
C THR A 134 -17.15 5.47 1.45
N GLU A 135 -16.69 6.18 2.47
CA GLU A 135 -15.25 6.43 2.65
C GLU A 135 -14.54 5.12 3.01
N ILE A 136 -13.31 4.97 2.55
CA ILE A 136 -12.47 3.80 2.81
C ILE A 136 -11.40 4.16 3.84
N SER A 137 -11.32 3.40 4.90
CA SER A 137 -10.30 3.53 5.93
C SER A 137 -8.91 3.04 5.46
N ALA A 138 -7.86 3.47 6.14
CA ALA A 138 -6.49 2.98 5.89
C ALA A 138 -6.41 1.44 6.04
N GLN A 139 -7.15 0.87 7.00
CA GLN A 139 -7.20 -0.58 7.20
C GLN A 139 -7.86 -1.31 6.02
N GLU A 140 -8.95 -0.77 5.46
CA GLU A 140 -9.59 -1.34 4.28
C GLU A 140 -8.70 -1.24 3.03
N ILE A 141 -7.99 -0.12 2.86
CA ILE A 141 -6.97 0.05 1.79
C ILE A 141 -5.87 -1.01 1.94
N TRP A 142 -5.40 -1.24 3.16
CA TRP A 142 -4.41 -2.28 3.43
C TRP A 142 -4.94 -3.69 3.11
N ASN A 143 -6.15 -4.01 3.53
CA ASN A 143 -6.79 -5.30 3.24
C ASN A 143 -6.99 -5.50 1.72
N LEU A 144 -7.37 -4.45 1.00
CA LEU A 144 -7.45 -4.47 -0.47
C LEU A 144 -6.08 -4.70 -1.11
N PHE A 145 -5.04 -4.03 -0.61
CA PHE A 145 -3.68 -4.24 -1.10
C PHE A 145 -3.25 -5.71 -0.90
N GLN A 146 -3.45 -6.24 0.30
CA GLN A 146 -3.11 -7.63 0.61
C GLN A 146 -3.88 -8.61 -0.28
N SER A 147 -5.19 -8.48 -0.38
CA SER A 147 -6.02 -9.40 -1.18
C SER A 147 -5.79 -9.28 -2.68
N THR A 148 -5.28 -8.14 -3.16
CA THR A 148 -5.00 -7.92 -4.58
C THR A 148 -3.63 -8.43 -5.00
N TYR A 149 -2.59 -8.12 -4.20
CA TYR A 149 -1.20 -8.31 -4.62
C TYR A 149 -0.46 -9.40 -3.87
N VAL A 150 -0.86 -9.72 -2.62
CA VAL A 150 -0.16 -10.67 -1.76
C VAL A 150 -0.94 -11.98 -1.66
N ASP A 151 -2.15 -11.91 -1.12
CA ASP A 151 -3.02 -13.06 -0.84
C ASP A 151 -4.08 -13.22 -1.93
N VAL A 152 -3.66 -13.46 -3.17
CA VAL A 152 -4.56 -13.64 -4.31
C VAL A 152 -5.58 -14.74 -4.03
N LYS A 153 -6.87 -14.43 -4.18
CA LYS A 153 -7.98 -15.30 -3.74
C LYS A 153 -8.00 -16.66 -4.45
N ASN A 154 -7.76 -16.68 -5.75
CA ASN A 154 -7.74 -17.89 -6.55
C ASN A 154 -6.29 -18.35 -6.74
N ARG A 155 -5.77 -19.10 -5.76
CA ARG A 155 -4.39 -19.58 -5.80
C ARG A 155 -4.31 -20.88 -6.58
N HIS A 156 -4.01 -20.78 -7.87
CA HIS A 156 -3.67 -21.93 -8.69
C HIS A 156 -2.30 -22.50 -8.33
N TYR A 157 -1.37 -21.60 -7.94
CA TYR A 157 -0.03 -21.95 -7.50
C TYR A 157 0.18 -21.64 -6.03
N GLN A 158 0.71 -22.63 -5.30
CA GLN A 158 1.13 -22.44 -3.91
C GLN A 158 2.42 -23.21 -3.64
N ILE A 159 3.45 -22.54 -3.14
CA ILE A 159 4.67 -23.19 -2.66
C ILE A 159 4.42 -23.78 -1.27
N LYS A 160 4.75 -25.04 -1.08
CA LYS A 160 4.67 -25.73 0.22
C LYS A 160 6.01 -25.68 0.95
N HIS A 161 7.07 -26.09 0.27
CA HIS A 161 8.43 -26.09 0.78
C HIS A 161 9.39 -25.70 -0.32
N TYR A 162 10.46 -24.98 0.02
CA TYR A 162 11.55 -24.77 -0.90
C TYR A 162 12.90 -24.90 -0.19
N GLN A 163 13.93 -25.24 -0.96
CA GLN A 163 15.32 -25.24 -0.55
C GLN A 163 16.14 -24.48 -1.57
N LEU A 164 16.99 -23.58 -1.08
CA LEU A 164 17.92 -22.83 -1.88
C LEU A 164 19.34 -23.26 -1.56
N SER A 165 20.17 -23.50 -2.57
CA SER A 165 21.58 -23.83 -2.45
C SER A 165 22.41 -23.04 -3.44
N ASP A 166 23.67 -22.78 -3.10
CA ASP A 166 24.66 -22.17 -3.99
C ASP A 166 25.73 -23.20 -4.35
N ILE A 167 25.93 -23.42 -5.63
CA ILE A 167 26.98 -24.29 -6.13
C ILE A 167 27.83 -23.48 -7.11
N ASN A 168 29.04 -23.10 -6.69
CA ASN A 168 30.01 -22.35 -7.50
C ASN A 168 29.44 -21.02 -8.07
N GLY A 169 28.60 -20.30 -7.30
CA GLY A 169 27.97 -19.05 -7.71
C GLY A 169 26.73 -19.21 -8.57
N THR A 170 26.24 -20.44 -8.75
CA THR A 170 24.95 -20.73 -9.35
C THR A 170 23.95 -21.04 -8.24
N GLN A 171 22.87 -20.28 -8.19
CA GLN A 171 21.78 -20.50 -7.26
C GLN A 171 20.88 -21.62 -7.81
N ILE A 172 20.59 -22.62 -6.97
CA ILE A 172 19.70 -23.73 -7.28
C ILE A 172 18.53 -23.66 -6.32
N ILE A 173 17.32 -23.65 -6.85
CA ILE A 173 16.09 -23.75 -6.07
C ILE A 173 15.41 -25.10 -6.36
N GLU A 174 15.03 -25.80 -5.31
CA GLU A 174 14.12 -26.95 -5.36
C GLU A 174 12.91 -26.66 -4.51
N PHE A 175 11.70 -26.90 -5.02
CA PHE A 175 10.48 -26.63 -4.28
C PHE A 175 9.33 -27.55 -4.68
N ASP A 176 8.41 -27.71 -3.75
CA ASP A 176 7.15 -28.40 -3.95
C ASP A 176 6.07 -27.35 -4.27
N LEU A 177 5.59 -27.36 -5.51
CA LEU A 177 4.54 -26.48 -6.01
C LEU A 177 3.23 -27.25 -6.06
N GLU A 178 2.23 -26.77 -5.34
CA GLU A 178 0.85 -27.22 -5.51
C GLU A 178 0.22 -26.45 -6.66
N ILE A 179 -0.33 -27.18 -7.63
CA ILE A 179 -1.05 -26.67 -8.80
C ILE A 179 -2.44 -27.29 -8.77
N ASP A 180 -3.47 -26.48 -8.54
CA ASP A 180 -4.88 -26.93 -8.47
C ASP A 180 -5.10 -28.19 -7.58
N GLY A 181 -4.31 -28.30 -6.49
CA GLY A 181 -4.40 -29.40 -5.52
C GLY A 181 -3.41 -30.55 -5.76
N GLU A 182 -2.69 -30.59 -6.87
CA GLU A 182 -1.64 -31.57 -7.15
C GLU A 182 -0.26 -30.99 -6.81
N ILE A 183 0.60 -31.78 -6.13
CA ILE A 183 1.94 -31.35 -5.76
C ILE A 183 2.95 -31.85 -6.79
N GLN A 184 3.74 -30.93 -7.33
CA GLN A 184 4.84 -31.20 -8.24
C GLN A 184 6.15 -30.67 -7.66
N ARG A 185 7.21 -31.47 -7.73
CA ARG A 185 8.55 -31.04 -7.34
C ARG A 185 9.28 -30.45 -8.54
N LEU A 186 9.66 -29.20 -8.41
CA LEU A 186 10.37 -28.43 -9.46
C LEU A 186 11.77 -28.08 -9.01
N ARG A 187 12.67 -27.93 -9.99
CA ARG A 187 14.06 -27.52 -9.79
C ARG A 187 14.47 -26.53 -10.88
N GLY A 188 15.12 -25.47 -10.46
CA GLY A 188 15.68 -24.49 -11.40
C GLY A 188 17.03 -23.94 -10.94
N GLU A 189 17.79 -23.45 -11.90
CA GLU A 189 19.12 -22.89 -11.70
C GLU A 189 19.15 -21.46 -12.28
N GLY A 190 19.89 -20.56 -11.63
CA GLY A 190 20.02 -19.18 -12.09
C GLY A 190 21.15 -18.44 -11.40
N ASN A 191 21.35 -17.18 -11.79
CA ASN A 191 22.33 -16.29 -11.17
C ASN A 191 21.85 -15.68 -9.83
N GLY A 192 20.61 -15.96 -9.45
CA GLY A 192 19.99 -15.52 -8.20
C GLY A 192 18.68 -16.25 -7.95
N PRO A 193 18.05 -16.09 -6.75
CA PRO A 193 16.84 -16.81 -6.37
C PRO A 193 15.67 -16.58 -7.34
N ILE A 194 15.49 -15.33 -7.82
CA ILE A 194 14.42 -14.96 -8.76
C ILE A 194 14.62 -15.66 -10.10
N SER A 195 15.82 -15.61 -10.68
CA SER A 195 16.08 -16.26 -11.97
C SER A 195 15.99 -17.79 -11.87
N ALA A 196 16.47 -18.37 -10.76
CA ALA A 196 16.34 -19.80 -10.52
C ALA A 196 14.85 -20.23 -10.42
N MET A 197 14.02 -19.44 -9.72
CA MET A 197 12.60 -19.68 -9.61
C MET A 197 11.87 -19.60 -10.95
N LEU A 198 12.14 -18.55 -11.74
CA LEU A 198 11.52 -18.38 -13.06
C LEU A 198 11.92 -19.49 -14.03
N ASN A 199 13.19 -19.91 -13.99
CA ASN A 199 13.67 -21.04 -14.78
C ASN A 199 13.04 -22.38 -14.35
N ALA A 200 12.76 -22.56 -13.05
CA ALA A 200 12.04 -23.74 -12.55
C ALA A 200 10.58 -23.77 -13.01
N LEU A 201 9.91 -22.61 -13.03
CA LEU A 201 8.52 -22.51 -13.49
C LEU A 201 8.34 -22.72 -14.99
N GLN A 202 9.38 -22.47 -15.79
CA GLN A 202 9.40 -22.61 -17.26
C GLN A 202 8.25 -21.89 -17.99
N LEU A 203 7.67 -20.88 -17.37
CA LEU A 203 6.58 -20.10 -17.94
C LEU A 203 7.11 -19.05 -18.95
N PRO A 204 6.32 -18.68 -19.96
CA PRO A 204 6.71 -17.66 -20.94
C PRO A 204 6.56 -16.25 -20.36
N ILE A 205 7.29 -15.96 -19.27
CA ILE A 205 7.24 -14.70 -18.54
C ILE A 205 8.63 -14.05 -18.45
N ASP A 206 8.64 -12.72 -18.38
CA ASP A 206 9.82 -11.91 -18.13
C ASP A 206 9.56 -10.96 -16.96
N VAL A 207 10.62 -10.65 -16.20
CA VAL A 207 10.58 -9.63 -15.15
C VAL A 207 10.77 -8.25 -15.77
N LEU A 208 9.79 -7.36 -15.62
CA LEU A 208 9.89 -5.97 -16.06
C LEU A 208 10.43 -5.05 -14.96
N SER A 209 10.05 -5.29 -13.72
CA SER A 209 10.56 -4.55 -12.56
C SER A 209 10.58 -5.42 -11.32
N TYR A 210 11.49 -5.11 -10.43
CA TYR A 210 11.65 -5.74 -9.13
C TYR A 210 12.15 -4.72 -8.13
N GLU A 211 11.47 -4.61 -7.00
CA GLU A 211 11.84 -3.76 -5.88
C GLU A 211 11.66 -4.51 -4.56
N GLU A 212 12.61 -4.31 -3.66
CA GLU A 212 12.55 -4.80 -2.28
C GLU A 212 12.72 -3.66 -1.29
N ARG A 213 12.02 -3.74 -0.18
CA ARG A 213 12.20 -2.80 0.93
C ARG A 213 11.75 -3.39 2.25
N SER A 214 12.30 -2.91 3.35
CA SER A 214 11.78 -3.20 4.68
C SER A 214 10.54 -2.34 4.95
N ILE A 215 9.48 -2.95 5.46
CA ILE A 215 8.25 -2.26 5.89
C ILE A 215 8.10 -2.18 7.40
N SER A 216 9.07 -2.74 8.15
CA SER A 216 9.14 -2.62 9.61
C SER A 216 10.59 -2.53 10.07
N SER A 217 10.84 -2.31 11.34
CA SER A 217 12.19 -2.17 11.91
C SER A 217 12.50 -3.29 12.91
N GLY A 218 13.81 -3.51 13.16
CA GLY A 218 14.29 -4.54 14.09
C GLY A 218 14.76 -5.82 13.42
N ALA A 219 15.20 -6.78 14.21
CA ALA A 219 15.77 -8.05 13.73
C ALA A 219 14.76 -8.95 12.99
N ASN A 220 13.46 -8.79 13.29
CA ASN A 220 12.35 -9.49 12.66
C ASN A 220 11.58 -8.57 11.71
N ALA A 221 12.29 -7.61 11.07
CA ALA A 221 11.69 -6.70 10.12
C ALA A 221 11.12 -7.47 8.93
N LYS A 222 9.88 -7.14 8.54
CA LYS A 222 9.26 -7.70 7.34
C LYS A 222 9.79 -6.99 6.10
N ALA A 223 10.13 -7.78 5.09
CA ALA A 223 10.44 -7.32 3.75
C ALA A 223 9.17 -7.36 2.89
N LEU A 224 9.00 -6.32 2.09
CA LEU A 224 8.05 -6.28 0.97
C LEU A 224 8.86 -6.41 -0.32
N ALA A 225 8.56 -7.44 -1.11
CA ALA A 225 9.00 -7.56 -2.49
C ALA A 225 7.83 -7.20 -3.42
N LEU A 226 8.10 -6.38 -4.43
CA LEU A 226 7.16 -6.03 -5.50
C LEU A 226 7.79 -6.46 -6.82
N ILE A 227 7.06 -7.24 -7.61
CA ILE A 227 7.53 -7.71 -8.91
C ILE A 227 6.50 -7.41 -10.00
N GLU A 228 6.96 -7.03 -11.17
CA GLU A 228 6.14 -6.93 -12.37
C GLU A 228 6.57 -8.02 -13.35
N LEU A 229 5.65 -8.93 -13.67
CA LEU A 229 5.86 -9.96 -14.68
C LEU A 229 5.07 -9.65 -15.94
N GLN A 230 5.69 -9.87 -17.10
CA GLN A 230 5.07 -9.74 -18.41
C GLN A 230 5.05 -11.09 -19.10
N VAL A 231 3.92 -11.45 -19.74
CA VAL A 231 3.84 -12.61 -20.61
C VAL A 231 4.45 -12.30 -21.96
N LYS A 232 5.44 -13.11 -22.36
CA LYS A 232 6.18 -12.96 -23.63
C LYS A 232 5.24 -12.88 -24.82
N GLY A 233 5.48 -11.90 -25.70
CA GLY A 233 4.73 -11.72 -26.92
C GLY A 233 3.33 -11.10 -26.78
N THR A 234 2.84 -10.85 -25.56
CA THR A 234 1.49 -10.28 -25.34
C THR A 234 1.51 -8.79 -25.01
N GLY A 235 2.63 -8.28 -24.51
CA GLY A 235 2.73 -6.92 -23.96
C GLY A 235 1.95 -6.71 -22.65
N LYS A 236 1.24 -7.71 -22.13
CA LYS A 236 0.47 -7.64 -20.89
C LYS A 236 1.36 -7.97 -19.70
N SER A 237 1.30 -7.12 -18.68
CA SER A 237 2.03 -7.32 -17.42
C SER A 237 1.10 -7.12 -16.22
N VAL A 238 1.45 -7.74 -15.11
CA VAL A 238 0.78 -7.57 -13.82
C VAL A 238 1.81 -7.42 -12.71
N PHE A 239 1.39 -6.83 -11.58
CA PHE A 239 2.17 -6.73 -10.37
C PHE A 239 1.75 -7.82 -9.38
N GLY A 240 2.72 -8.33 -8.62
CA GLY A 240 2.53 -9.16 -7.45
C GLY A 240 3.41 -8.68 -6.31
N ALA A 241 3.03 -9.03 -5.09
CA ALA A 241 3.78 -8.67 -3.90
C ALA A 241 3.95 -9.88 -2.98
N GLY A 242 5.04 -9.90 -2.24
CA GLY A 242 5.27 -10.84 -1.15
C GLY A 242 5.70 -10.10 0.11
N ILE A 243 5.22 -10.53 1.26
CA ILE A 243 5.55 -9.93 2.56
C ILE A 243 5.99 -11.05 3.49
N HIS A 244 7.27 -11.04 3.87
CA HIS A 244 7.85 -12.05 4.75
C HIS A 244 9.01 -11.46 5.57
N ASP A 245 9.38 -12.09 6.69
CA ASP A 245 10.57 -11.74 7.48
C ASP A 245 11.88 -12.21 6.82
N ASN A 246 11.80 -13.12 5.86
CA ASN A 246 12.90 -13.51 4.98
C ASN A 246 12.74 -12.86 3.60
N ILE A 247 13.74 -12.10 3.18
CA ILE A 247 13.73 -11.34 1.92
C ILE A 247 13.63 -12.23 0.68
N VAL A 248 14.25 -13.40 0.69
CA VAL A 248 14.18 -14.37 -0.42
C VAL A 248 12.77 -14.97 -0.51
N THR A 249 12.19 -15.31 0.64
CA THR A 249 10.80 -15.82 0.69
C THR A 249 9.83 -14.77 0.18
N SER A 250 9.97 -13.50 0.59
CA SER A 250 9.09 -12.43 0.09
C SER A 250 9.17 -12.27 -1.43
N SER A 251 10.35 -12.46 -2.02
CA SER A 251 10.55 -12.39 -3.48
C SER A 251 9.92 -13.58 -4.21
N ILE A 252 10.06 -14.77 -3.64
CA ILE A 252 9.43 -16.00 -4.15
C ILE A 252 7.90 -15.88 -4.09
N ASP A 253 7.37 -15.42 -2.96
CA ASP A 253 5.93 -15.19 -2.77
C ASP A 253 5.39 -14.15 -3.76
N ALA A 254 6.16 -13.08 -4.03
CA ALA A 254 5.79 -12.06 -5.02
C ALA A 254 5.67 -12.65 -6.44
N ILE A 255 6.59 -13.56 -6.84
CA ILE A 255 6.52 -14.26 -8.14
C ILE A 255 5.25 -15.10 -8.22
N ILE A 256 4.96 -15.89 -7.18
CA ILE A 256 3.78 -16.75 -7.13
C ILE A 256 2.49 -15.93 -7.15
N ALA A 257 2.41 -14.85 -6.35
CA ALA A 257 1.26 -13.95 -6.35
C ALA A 257 1.03 -13.34 -7.74
N CYS A 258 2.11 -12.90 -8.39
CA CYS A 258 2.07 -12.34 -9.73
C CYS A 258 1.61 -13.37 -10.77
N THR A 259 2.12 -14.62 -10.69
CA THR A 259 1.72 -15.72 -11.57
C THR A 259 0.24 -16.07 -11.41
N ASN A 260 -0.26 -16.16 -10.17
CA ASN A 260 -1.68 -16.38 -9.89
C ASN A 260 -2.56 -15.27 -10.48
N ARG A 261 -2.14 -14.00 -10.38
CA ARG A 261 -2.86 -12.89 -11.00
C ARG A 261 -2.87 -12.94 -12.53
N LEU A 262 -1.78 -13.39 -13.17
CA LEU A 262 -1.73 -13.60 -14.62
C LEU A 262 -2.74 -14.66 -15.07
N ILE A 263 -2.93 -15.71 -14.29
CA ILE A 263 -3.91 -16.78 -14.55
C ILE A 263 -5.33 -16.24 -14.31
N GLU A 264 -5.58 -15.58 -13.18
CA GLU A 264 -6.88 -15.01 -12.83
C GLU A 264 -7.38 -14.01 -13.89
N GLN A 265 -6.47 -13.22 -14.46
CA GLN A 265 -6.78 -12.27 -15.54
C GLN A 265 -6.86 -12.91 -16.92
N GLY A 266 -6.70 -14.24 -17.04
CA GLY A 266 -6.73 -14.96 -18.31
C GLY A 266 -5.60 -14.59 -19.27
N VAL A 267 -4.48 -14.07 -18.77
CA VAL A 267 -3.29 -13.71 -19.54
C VAL A 267 -2.37 -14.91 -19.74
N LEU A 268 -2.29 -15.79 -18.72
CA LEU A 268 -1.73 -17.14 -18.80
C LEU A 268 -2.88 -18.16 -18.78
N THR A 269 -2.81 -19.18 -19.62
CA THR A 269 -3.74 -20.31 -19.56
C THR A 269 -3.16 -21.43 -18.71
N THR A 270 -4.02 -22.16 -18.00
CA THR A 270 -3.61 -23.34 -17.20
C THR A 270 -2.92 -24.42 -18.05
N GLU A 271 -3.25 -24.53 -19.33
CA GLU A 271 -2.60 -25.45 -20.27
C GLU A 271 -1.13 -25.07 -20.56
N GLN A 272 -0.80 -23.78 -20.66
CA GLN A 272 0.59 -23.32 -20.80
C GLN A 272 1.42 -23.62 -19.57
N VAL A 273 0.77 -23.69 -18.45
CA VAL A 273 1.32 -23.98 -17.13
C VAL A 273 1.64 -25.46 -16.96
N VAL A 274 0.72 -26.34 -17.34
CA VAL A 274 0.91 -27.80 -17.27
C VAL A 274 1.92 -28.29 -18.30
N ALA A 275 1.97 -27.66 -19.48
CA ALA A 275 2.95 -28.01 -20.52
C ALA A 275 4.41 -27.66 -20.13
N ALA A 276 4.61 -26.72 -19.23
CA ALA A 276 5.92 -26.33 -18.74
C ALA A 276 6.44 -27.27 -17.63
N ALA A 277 5.58 -28.11 -17.05
CA ALA A 277 5.88 -29.00 -15.93
C ALA A 277 6.16 -30.46 -16.36
N VAL A 278 6.09 -30.77 -17.68
CA VAL A 278 6.42 -32.06 -18.31
C VAL A 278 7.74 -31.94 -19.08
#